data_0a8fc23596e10c969e143aa08429e2a5
#
_entry.id   0a8fc23596e10c969e143aa08429e2a5
#
_cell.length_a   1.000
_cell.length_b   1.000
_cell.length_c   1.000
_cell.angle_alpha   90.00
_cell.angle_beta   90.00
_cell.angle_gamma   90.00
#
_symmetry.space_group_name_H-M   'P 1'
#
loop_
_entity.id
_entity.type
_entity.pdbx_description
1 polymer ?
#
loop_
_entity_poly.entity_id
_entity_poly.type
_entity_poly.pdbx_seq_one_letter_code
_entity_poly.pdbx_strand_id
1 'polypeptide(L)'
;MLAGADGTVQKIIVSDWIKNAMAADSLEDKTELSDIENIKGDESFTLGGDNSYVWDAQGNDIYYQGNIEKELPVQMSVCYTLDEQAIAPEALTGQSGHVTISFDYQNVQYEEVLLDGKTKKIYVPFTMLIGMLLDTEVFRNVTISNGKLINDGDRIAFPGLQEDLAISKEKLDIPDYVEISADVENFEMGMTMTLATTELFGP
;
A
#
# COMPACT_ATOMS: atom_id res chain seq x y z
N MET A 1 -3.81 5.29 0.54
CA MET A 1 -3.76 5.20 -0.93
C MET A 1 -4.98 4.46 -1.44
N LEU A 2 -5.55 4.92 -2.53
CA LEU A 2 -6.56 4.19 -3.30
C LEU A 2 -5.93 3.73 -4.61
N ALA A 3 -6.17 2.49 -4.97
CA ALA A 3 -5.70 1.89 -6.22
C ALA A 3 -6.85 1.25 -6.97
N GLY A 4 -6.71 1.16 -8.29
CA GLY A 4 -7.58 0.36 -9.14
C GLY A 4 -7.38 -1.15 -8.91
N ALA A 5 -8.26 -1.96 -9.47
CA ALA A 5 -8.15 -3.42 -9.38
C ALA A 5 -6.87 -3.96 -10.07
N ASP A 6 -6.35 -3.23 -11.03
CA ASP A 6 -5.08 -3.52 -11.74
C ASP A 6 -3.82 -3.04 -10.99
N GLY A 7 -3.97 -2.43 -9.81
CA GLY A 7 -2.89 -1.85 -9.03
C GLY A 7 -2.55 -0.41 -9.36
N THR A 8 -3.14 0.20 -10.37
CA THR A 8 -2.87 1.61 -10.72
C THR A 8 -3.29 2.54 -9.59
N VAL A 9 -2.40 3.47 -9.24
CA VAL A 9 -2.65 4.45 -8.17
C VAL A 9 -3.68 5.47 -8.65
N GLN A 10 -4.79 5.58 -7.94
CA GLN A 10 -5.85 6.56 -8.21
C GLN A 10 -5.72 7.79 -7.30
N LYS A 11 -5.32 7.58 -6.04
CA LYS A 11 -5.23 8.65 -5.05
C LYS A 11 -4.26 8.27 -3.94
N ILE A 12 -3.34 9.18 -3.61
CA ILE A 12 -2.47 9.04 -2.45
C ILE A 12 -2.99 9.99 -1.37
N ILE A 13 -3.36 9.43 -0.22
CA ILE A 13 -3.79 10.17 0.96
C ILE A 13 -2.70 10.04 2.01
N VAL A 14 -2.25 11.16 2.53
CA VAL A 14 -1.27 11.23 3.63
C VAL A 14 -1.98 11.80 4.84
N SER A 15 -1.80 11.16 5.99
CA SER A 15 -2.23 11.70 7.28
C SER A 15 -1.02 12.20 8.04
N ASP A 16 -1.15 13.35 8.65
CA ASP A 16 -0.12 13.99 9.43
C ASP A 16 -0.61 14.34 10.84
N TRP A 17 0.32 14.44 11.77
CA TRP A 17 0.06 14.76 13.16
C TRP A 17 1.04 15.82 13.65
N ILE A 18 0.51 17.04 13.86
CA ILE A 18 1.25 18.13 14.48
C ILE A 18 1.04 18.05 16.00
N LYS A 19 2.10 17.70 16.70
CA LYS A 19 2.09 17.61 18.16
C LYS A 19 2.26 18.97 18.80
N ASN A 20 1.28 19.41 19.57
CA ASN A 20 1.28 20.70 20.29
C ASN A 20 1.83 20.58 21.72
N ALA A 21 3.12 20.25 21.85
CA ALA A 21 3.76 20.00 23.16
C ALA A 21 3.77 21.22 24.09
N MET A 22 3.60 22.43 23.57
CA MET A 22 3.59 23.68 24.32
C MET A 22 2.18 24.27 24.53
N ALA A 23 1.15 23.55 24.12
CA ALA A 23 -0.24 24.01 24.17
C ALA A 23 -0.41 25.42 23.57
N ALA A 24 0.22 25.67 22.43
CA ALA A 24 0.13 26.94 21.72
C ALA A 24 -1.29 27.11 21.13
N ASP A 25 -1.78 28.35 21.11
CA ASP A 25 -3.08 28.65 20.51
C ASP A 25 -3.05 28.56 18.98
N SER A 26 -1.89 28.75 18.38
CA SER A 26 -1.69 28.70 16.93
C SER A 26 -0.46 27.84 16.58
N LEU A 27 -0.61 27.02 15.53
CA LEU A 27 0.47 26.19 14.98
C LEU A 27 0.62 26.48 13.48
N GLU A 28 1.85 26.78 13.07
CA GLU A 28 2.17 26.93 11.66
C GLU A 28 2.81 25.63 11.13
N ASP A 29 2.33 25.17 9.99
CA ASP A 29 2.85 24.00 9.28
C ASP A 29 3.05 24.30 7.81
N LYS A 30 4.01 23.63 7.18
CA LYS A 30 4.26 23.66 5.74
C LYS A 30 4.10 22.28 5.17
N THR A 31 3.18 22.15 4.23
CA THR A 31 2.92 20.86 3.59
C THR A 31 2.75 21.01 2.08
N GLU A 32 3.11 19.98 1.34
CA GLU A 32 2.84 19.87 -0.10
C GLU A 32 1.49 19.20 -0.39
N LEU A 33 0.74 18.86 0.66
CA LEU A 33 -0.56 18.21 0.50
C LEU A 33 -1.60 19.20 -0.01
N SER A 34 -2.51 18.72 -0.83
CA SER A 34 -3.72 19.42 -1.27
C SER A 34 -4.96 18.85 -0.58
N ASP A 35 -6.10 19.57 -0.68
CA ASP A 35 -7.38 19.14 -0.11
C ASP A 35 -7.27 18.77 1.38
N ILE A 36 -6.67 19.67 2.16
CA ILE A 36 -6.42 19.46 3.60
C ILE A 36 -7.73 19.38 4.37
N GLU A 37 -7.87 18.34 5.18
CA GLU A 37 -9.01 18.09 6.06
C GLU A 37 -8.53 17.72 7.47
N ASN A 38 -9.06 18.41 8.51
CA ASN A 38 -8.87 18.00 9.89
C ASN A 38 -9.68 16.71 10.13
N ILE A 39 -9.02 15.62 10.52
CA ILE A 39 -9.64 14.30 10.69
C ILE A 39 -9.98 13.98 12.16
N LYS A 40 -9.57 14.85 13.08
CA LYS A 40 -9.80 14.64 14.51
C LYS A 40 -9.86 15.98 15.25
N GLY A 41 -11.04 16.53 15.38
CA GLY A 41 -11.28 17.82 16.02
C GLY A 41 -11.98 18.80 15.08
N ASP A 42 -12.21 20.01 15.56
CA ASP A 42 -12.93 21.06 14.84
C ASP A 42 -12.02 22.27 14.53
N GLU A 43 -10.70 22.13 14.78
CA GLU A 43 -9.73 23.19 14.57
C GLU A 43 -9.68 23.56 13.09
N SER A 44 -9.82 24.87 12.84
CA SER A 44 -9.74 25.43 11.50
C SER A 44 -8.32 25.94 11.19
N PHE A 45 -8.05 26.20 9.93
CA PHE A 45 -6.80 26.80 9.49
C PHE A 45 -7.03 27.96 8.54
N THR A 46 -6.04 28.83 8.43
CA THR A 46 -5.94 29.86 7.41
C THR A 46 -4.72 29.59 6.53
N LEU A 47 -4.82 29.91 5.25
CA LEU A 47 -3.69 29.79 4.32
C LEU A 47 -2.73 30.94 4.53
N GLY A 48 -1.48 30.63 4.82
CA GLY A 48 -0.36 31.53 4.78
C GLY A 48 0.26 31.64 3.38
N GLY A 49 1.39 32.32 3.27
CA GLY A 49 2.21 32.28 2.05
C GLY A 49 3.04 30.99 1.98
N ASP A 50 3.47 30.62 0.78
CA ASP A 50 4.48 29.57 0.56
C ASP A 50 4.08 28.19 1.13
N ASN A 51 2.88 27.73 0.80
CA ASN A 51 2.29 26.47 1.26
C ASN A 51 2.24 26.31 2.80
N SER A 52 2.12 27.44 3.52
CA SER A 52 1.97 27.44 4.96
C SER A 52 0.49 27.39 5.35
N TYR A 53 0.18 26.63 6.38
CA TYR A 53 -1.12 26.49 7.01
C TYR A 53 -1.01 26.93 8.46
N VAL A 54 -1.82 27.89 8.86
CA VAL A 54 -1.85 28.39 10.24
C VAL A 54 -3.11 27.86 10.91
N TRP A 55 -2.96 26.90 11.78
CA TRP A 55 -4.03 26.25 12.52
C TRP A 55 -4.39 27.05 13.77
N ASP A 56 -5.69 27.24 14.02
CA ASP A 56 -6.23 27.72 15.29
C ASP A 56 -6.33 26.53 16.27
N ALA A 57 -5.19 26.16 16.83
CA ALA A 57 -5.02 24.90 17.55
C ALA A 57 -5.60 24.93 18.97
N GLN A 58 -5.78 26.10 19.58
CA GLN A 58 -6.36 26.28 20.92
C GLN A 58 -5.76 25.33 21.98
N GLY A 59 -4.46 25.06 21.89
CA GLY A 59 -3.76 24.15 22.77
C GLY A 59 -3.81 22.68 22.38
N ASN A 60 -4.57 22.30 21.35
CA ASN A 60 -4.74 20.91 20.91
C ASN A 60 -3.68 20.49 19.88
N ASP A 61 -3.45 19.18 19.80
CA ASP A 61 -2.76 18.58 18.68
C ASP A 61 -3.64 18.62 17.42
N ILE A 62 -3.03 18.74 16.25
CA ILE A 62 -3.74 18.74 14.97
C ILE A 62 -3.50 17.43 14.26
N TYR A 63 -4.57 16.77 13.82
CA TYR A 63 -4.54 15.57 12.98
C TYR A 63 -5.24 15.87 11.68
N TYR A 64 -4.50 15.97 10.60
CA TYR A 64 -5.07 16.29 9.31
C TYR A 64 -4.65 15.26 8.24
N GLN A 65 -5.38 15.25 7.17
CA GLN A 65 -5.04 14.49 5.97
C GLN A 65 -5.10 15.41 4.75
N GLY A 66 -4.43 14.98 3.70
CA GLY A 66 -4.48 15.63 2.40
C GLY A 66 -4.04 14.70 1.30
N ASN A 67 -4.14 15.16 0.08
CA ASN A 67 -3.75 14.41 -1.11
C ASN A 67 -2.38 14.85 -1.59
N ILE A 68 -1.62 13.93 -2.19
CA ILE A 68 -0.35 14.24 -2.84
C ILE A 68 -0.24 13.52 -4.17
N GLU A 69 0.37 14.20 -5.14
CA GLU A 69 0.73 13.63 -6.44
C GLU A 69 2.24 13.34 -6.45
N LYS A 70 2.63 12.19 -5.95
CA LYS A 70 4.02 11.71 -5.95
C LYS A 70 4.09 10.26 -6.40
N GLU A 71 5.21 9.90 -6.98
CA GLU A 71 5.51 8.50 -7.28
C GLU A 71 5.71 7.72 -5.96
N LEU A 72 5.09 6.56 -5.87
CA LEU A 72 5.26 5.70 -4.71
C LEU A 72 6.64 5.03 -4.74
N PRO A 73 7.28 4.82 -3.57
CA PRO A 73 8.57 4.13 -3.49
C PRO A 73 8.51 2.68 -3.93
N VAL A 74 7.35 2.05 -3.84
CA VAL A 74 7.06 0.72 -4.35
C VAL A 74 5.85 0.80 -5.26
N GLN A 75 6.02 0.43 -6.51
CA GLN A 75 4.95 0.30 -7.49
C GLN A 75 4.33 -1.10 -7.37
N MET A 76 3.02 -1.19 -7.60
CA MET A 76 2.26 -2.44 -7.57
C MET A 76 1.55 -2.62 -8.90
N SER A 77 1.56 -3.84 -9.42
CA SER A 77 0.68 -4.26 -10.49
C SER A 77 -0.09 -5.51 -10.09
N VAL A 78 -1.33 -5.62 -10.54
CA VAL A 78 -2.17 -6.78 -10.27
C VAL A 78 -2.64 -7.37 -11.58
N CYS A 79 -2.37 -8.66 -11.77
CA CYS A 79 -2.74 -9.42 -12.95
C CYS A 79 -3.75 -10.52 -12.59
N TYR A 80 -4.66 -10.79 -13.50
CA TYR A 80 -5.69 -11.80 -13.33
C TYR A 80 -5.68 -12.80 -14.47
N THR A 81 -5.91 -14.07 -14.13
CA THR A 81 -6.21 -15.10 -15.13
C THR A 81 -7.49 -15.83 -14.76
N LEU A 82 -8.24 -16.26 -15.76
CA LEU A 82 -9.36 -17.17 -15.65
C LEU A 82 -9.04 -18.40 -16.55
N ASP A 83 -9.01 -19.58 -15.95
CA ASP A 83 -8.63 -20.84 -16.62
C ASP A 83 -7.30 -20.67 -17.40
N GLU A 84 -6.28 -20.12 -16.73
CA GLU A 84 -4.92 -19.82 -17.24
C GLU A 84 -4.85 -18.74 -18.36
N GLN A 85 -5.97 -18.09 -18.71
CA GLN A 85 -6.01 -17.02 -19.71
C GLN A 85 -6.08 -15.66 -19.04
N ALA A 86 -5.25 -14.73 -19.48
CA ALA A 86 -5.26 -13.35 -18.96
C ALA A 86 -6.61 -12.69 -19.19
N ILE A 87 -7.13 -12.04 -18.17
CA ILE A 87 -8.42 -11.36 -18.18
C ILE A 87 -8.34 -10.02 -17.46
N ALA A 88 -9.04 -9.01 -17.95
CA ALA A 88 -9.18 -7.74 -17.26
C ALA A 88 -10.09 -7.88 -16.02
N PRO A 89 -9.80 -7.17 -14.92
CA PRO A 89 -10.58 -7.29 -13.68
C PRO A 89 -12.07 -7.00 -13.86
N GLU A 90 -12.43 -6.05 -14.74
CA GLU A 90 -13.82 -5.71 -15.05
C GLU A 90 -14.54 -6.85 -15.78
N ALA A 91 -13.84 -7.59 -16.63
CA ALA A 91 -14.37 -8.74 -17.35
C ALA A 91 -14.46 -9.99 -16.48
N LEU A 92 -13.68 -10.08 -15.41
CA LEU A 92 -13.66 -11.21 -14.48
C LEU A 92 -14.89 -11.19 -13.54
N THR A 93 -15.43 -10.01 -13.23
CA THR A 93 -16.61 -9.90 -12.36
C THR A 93 -17.79 -10.74 -12.87
N GLY A 94 -18.35 -11.57 -11.99
CA GLY A 94 -19.46 -12.48 -12.31
C GLY A 94 -19.05 -13.75 -13.06
N GLN A 95 -17.79 -13.94 -13.39
CA GLN A 95 -17.31 -15.18 -14.04
C GLN A 95 -17.12 -16.30 -13.01
N SER A 96 -17.11 -17.52 -13.52
CA SER A 96 -16.84 -18.73 -12.73
C SER A 96 -15.77 -19.55 -13.42
N GLY A 97 -14.86 -20.14 -12.65
CA GLY A 97 -13.74 -20.93 -13.16
C GLY A 97 -12.57 -20.93 -12.20
N HIS A 98 -11.40 -21.31 -12.66
CA HIS A 98 -10.15 -21.24 -11.89
C HIS A 98 -9.52 -19.87 -12.09
N VAL A 99 -9.47 -19.07 -11.01
CA VAL A 99 -8.91 -17.71 -11.02
C VAL A 99 -7.55 -17.71 -10.35
N THR A 100 -6.58 -17.02 -10.97
CA THR A 100 -5.33 -16.66 -10.33
C THR A 100 -5.18 -15.15 -10.30
N ILE A 101 -4.79 -14.61 -9.14
CA ILE A 101 -4.52 -13.18 -8.91
C ILE A 101 -3.07 -13.06 -8.49
N SER A 102 -2.26 -12.38 -9.29
CA SER A 102 -0.85 -12.09 -9.00
C SER A 102 -0.67 -10.63 -8.63
N PHE A 103 -0.01 -10.39 -7.50
CA PHE A 103 0.43 -9.07 -7.04
C PHE A 103 1.93 -9.00 -7.21
N ASP A 104 2.38 -8.13 -8.11
CA ASP A 104 3.79 -7.89 -8.40
C ASP A 104 4.19 -6.54 -7.82
N TYR A 105 5.36 -6.48 -7.17
CA TYR A 105 5.88 -5.27 -6.56
C TYR A 105 7.23 -4.90 -7.14
N GLN A 106 7.41 -3.62 -7.43
CA GLN A 106 8.66 -3.07 -7.92
C GLN A 106 9.13 -1.93 -7.03
N ASN A 107 10.24 -2.13 -6.33
CA ASN A 107 10.88 -1.06 -5.58
C ASN A 107 11.60 -0.12 -6.56
N VAL A 108 11.24 1.16 -6.52
CA VAL A 108 11.84 2.18 -7.39
C VAL A 108 12.66 3.20 -6.60
N GLN A 109 12.70 3.10 -5.27
CA GLN A 109 13.44 4.02 -4.42
C GLN A 109 14.86 3.52 -4.15
N TYR A 110 15.84 4.23 -4.66
CA TYR A 110 17.26 3.93 -4.46
C TYR A 110 18.09 5.20 -4.37
N GLU A 111 19.29 5.05 -3.80
CA GLU A 111 20.34 6.05 -3.83
C GLU A 111 21.51 5.58 -4.70
N GLU A 112 22.09 6.48 -5.48
CA GLU A 112 23.29 6.18 -6.24
C GLU A 112 24.52 6.50 -5.37
N VAL A 113 25.35 5.50 -5.13
CA VAL A 113 26.59 5.62 -4.36
C VAL A 113 27.79 5.21 -5.20
N LEU A 114 28.92 5.90 -5.01
CA LEU A 114 30.17 5.54 -5.67
C LEU A 114 30.92 4.52 -4.78
N LEU A 115 30.96 3.25 -5.23
CA LEU A 115 31.71 2.17 -4.57
C LEU A 115 32.77 1.64 -5.53
N ASP A 116 34.04 1.64 -5.10
CA ASP A 116 35.19 1.19 -5.89
C ASP A 116 35.29 1.84 -7.29
N GLY A 117 34.95 3.14 -7.38
CA GLY A 117 34.99 3.89 -8.64
C GLY A 117 33.84 3.56 -9.61
N LYS A 118 32.82 2.82 -9.17
CA LYS A 118 31.62 2.50 -9.93
C LYS A 118 30.37 3.01 -9.22
N THR A 119 29.48 3.64 -9.97
CA THR A 119 28.15 4.01 -9.46
C THR A 119 27.31 2.74 -9.28
N LYS A 120 26.78 2.54 -8.09
CA LYS A 120 25.86 1.46 -7.76
C LYS A 120 24.57 2.03 -7.17
N LYS A 121 23.44 1.40 -7.49
CA LYS A 121 22.14 1.70 -6.87
C LYS A 121 22.01 0.88 -5.58
N ILE A 122 21.73 1.58 -4.49
CA ILE A 122 21.36 0.96 -3.21
C ILE A 122 19.89 1.25 -2.98
N TYR A 123 19.08 0.21 -2.97
CA TYR A 123 17.64 0.34 -2.77
C TYR A 123 17.31 0.49 -1.29
N VAL A 124 16.31 1.32 -0.98
CA VAL A 124 15.71 1.36 0.36
C VAL A 124 14.94 0.06 0.57
N PRO A 125 15.22 -0.73 1.62
CA PRO A 125 14.53 -1.99 1.83
C PRO A 125 13.06 -1.74 2.24
N PHE A 126 12.13 -2.37 1.53
CA PHE A 126 10.70 -2.38 1.90
C PHE A 126 10.24 -3.82 2.11
N THR A 127 9.44 -4.01 3.15
CA THR A 127 8.65 -5.21 3.34
C THR A 127 7.22 -4.91 2.92
N MET A 128 6.68 -5.72 2.01
CA MET A 128 5.31 -5.62 1.54
C MET A 128 4.45 -6.66 2.26
N LEU A 129 3.39 -6.18 2.90
CA LEU A 129 2.36 -7.04 3.49
C LEU A 129 1.08 -6.86 2.67
N ILE A 130 0.51 -7.95 2.22
CA ILE A 130 -0.78 -7.93 1.54
C ILE A 130 -1.79 -8.74 2.36
N GLY A 131 -3.01 -8.23 2.45
CA GLY A 131 -4.15 -8.93 3.02
C GLY A 131 -5.35 -8.80 2.11
N MET A 132 -6.08 -9.89 1.93
CA MET A 132 -7.34 -9.94 1.19
C MET A 132 -8.35 -10.76 1.99
N LEU A 133 -9.60 -10.33 1.98
CA LEU A 133 -10.71 -11.09 2.54
C LEU A 133 -11.44 -11.76 1.38
N LEU A 134 -11.50 -13.10 1.43
CA LEU A 134 -12.17 -13.93 0.43
C LEU A 134 -13.42 -14.55 1.07
N ASP A 135 -14.55 -14.42 0.40
CA ASP A 135 -15.80 -15.06 0.79
C ASP A 135 -15.76 -16.55 0.43
N THR A 136 -16.00 -17.44 1.41
CA THR A 136 -15.97 -18.89 1.18
C THR A 136 -17.15 -19.41 0.35
N GLU A 137 -18.20 -18.62 0.16
CA GLU A 137 -19.28 -18.95 -0.77
C GLU A 137 -18.85 -18.77 -2.22
N VAL A 138 -17.94 -17.79 -2.47
CA VAL A 138 -17.42 -17.46 -3.81
C VAL A 138 -16.13 -18.22 -4.10
N PHE A 139 -15.19 -18.27 -3.12
CA PHE A 139 -13.84 -18.80 -3.30
C PHE A 139 -13.68 -20.16 -2.63
N ARG A 140 -13.29 -21.18 -3.39
CA ARG A 140 -13.01 -22.54 -2.93
C ARG A 140 -11.60 -22.97 -3.34
N ASN A 141 -11.06 -23.96 -2.65
CA ASN A 141 -9.74 -24.54 -2.95
C ASN A 141 -8.63 -23.48 -3.03
N VAL A 142 -8.70 -22.45 -2.15
CA VAL A 142 -7.76 -21.34 -2.18
C VAL A 142 -6.35 -21.82 -1.85
N THR A 143 -5.41 -21.46 -2.69
CA THR A 143 -3.97 -21.64 -2.47
C THR A 143 -3.26 -20.31 -2.57
N ILE A 144 -2.12 -20.19 -1.91
CA ILE A 144 -1.31 -18.98 -1.94
C ILE A 144 0.17 -19.33 -2.06
N SER A 145 0.89 -18.61 -2.92
CA SER A 145 2.35 -18.58 -2.98
C SER A 145 2.84 -17.41 -2.14
N ASN A 146 3.90 -17.64 -1.34
CA ASN A 146 4.56 -16.58 -0.55
C ASN A 146 3.65 -15.91 0.48
N GLY A 147 2.77 -16.68 1.11
CA GLY A 147 1.84 -16.18 2.11
C GLY A 147 1.28 -17.27 3.00
N LYS A 148 0.36 -16.89 3.87
CA LYS A 148 -0.34 -17.78 4.80
C LYS A 148 -1.85 -17.60 4.67
N LEU A 149 -2.57 -18.71 4.57
CA LEU A 149 -4.03 -18.70 4.64
C LEU A 149 -4.49 -18.79 6.09
N ILE A 150 -5.44 -17.94 6.45
CA ILE A 150 -6.15 -17.97 7.72
C ILE A 150 -7.63 -18.14 7.38
N ASN A 151 -8.22 -19.26 7.80
CA ASN A 151 -9.63 -19.56 7.60
C ASN A 151 -10.38 -19.36 8.92
N ASP A 152 -11.38 -18.48 8.91
CA ASP A 152 -12.24 -18.16 10.07
C ASP A 152 -13.69 -18.66 9.86
N GLY A 153 -13.86 -19.66 8.99
CA GLY A 153 -15.17 -20.27 8.68
C GLY A 153 -15.84 -19.64 7.47
N ASP A 154 -16.27 -18.39 7.58
CA ASP A 154 -16.98 -17.70 6.49
C ASP A 154 -16.05 -16.90 5.58
N ARG A 155 -14.79 -16.65 6.01
CA ARG A 155 -13.81 -15.84 5.30
C ARG A 155 -12.43 -16.44 5.36
N ILE A 156 -11.72 -16.30 4.27
CA ILE A 156 -10.29 -16.62 4.18
C ILE A 156 -9.52 -15.29 4.14
N ALA A 157 -8.63 -15.10 5.10
CA ALA A 157 -7.68 -14.01 5.10
C ALA A 157 -6.29 -14.56 4.82
N PHE A 158 -5.45 -13.81 4.13
CA PHE A 158 -4.05 -14.17 3.97
C PHE A 158 -3.17 -12.94 4.15
N PRO A 159 -2.18 -12.99 5.02
CA PRO A 159 -1.03 -12.12 4.97
C PRO A 159 0.00 -12.72 4.00
N GLY A 160 0.27 -12.05 2.90
CA GLY A 160 1.44 -12.29 2.07
C GLY A 160 2.58 -11.41 2.57
N LEU A 161 3.79 -11.94 2.62
CA LEU A 161 4.99 -11.22 3.02
C LEU A 161 5.96 -11.21 1.85
N GLN A 162 6.34 -10.00 1.42
CA GLN A 162 7.44 -9.82 0.49
C GLN A 162 8.50 -8.95 1.16
N GLU A 163 9.73 -9.42 1.16
CA GLU A 163 10.88 -8.69 1.68
C GLU A 163 11.80 -8.28 0.54
N ASP A 164 11.94 -6.99 0.29
CA ASP A 164 12.98 -6.47 -0.59
C ASP A 164 14.20 -6.06 0.26
N LEU A 165 14.99 -7.07 0.65
CA LEU A 165 16.23 -6.85 1.37
C LEU A 165 17.29 -6.29 0.41
N ALA A 166 17.86 -5.13 0.75
CA ALA A 166 18.94 -4.46 0.02
C ALA A 166 20.24 -5.28 -0.09
N ILE A 167 20.27 -6.50 0.45
CA ILE A 167 21.43 -7.39 0.45
C ILE A 167 21.32 -8.32 -0.75
N SER A 168 21.93 -7.88 -1.86
CA SER A 168 22.23 -8.66 -3.08
C SER A 168 21.22 -9.79 -3.39
N LYS A 169 20.32 -9.53 -4.34
CA LYS A 169 19.43 -10.53 -4.97
C LYS A 169 20.16 -11.83 -5.43
N GLU A 170 21.50 -11.84 -5.42
CA GLU A 170 22.32 -12.99 -5.81
C GLU A 170 22.40 -14.11 -4.76
N LYS A 171 21.92 -13.89 -3.51
CA LYS A 171 22.06 -14.88 -2.43
C LYS A 171 20.77 -15.36 -1.78
N LEU A 172 19.65 -14.66 -1.97
CA LEU A 172 18.34 -15.08 -1.47
C LEU A 172 17.34 -14.93 -2.62
N ASP A 173 16.78 -16.06 -3.03
CA ASP A 173 15.71 -16.15 -4.02
C ASP A 173 14.39 -15.75 -3.33
N ILE A 174 14.25 -14.44 -3.03
CA ILE A 174 13.05 -13.90 -2.40
C ILE A 174 12.12 -13.51 -3.55
N PRO A 175 10.95 -14.11 -3.63
CA PRO A 175 9.99 -13.79 -4.68
C PRO A 175 9.50 -12.34 -4.54
N ASP A 176 9.36 -11.68 -5.68
CA ASP A 176 8.85 -10.30 -5.79
C ASP A 176 7.34 -10.26 -6.10
N TYR A 177 6.64 -11.35 -5.86
CA TYR A 177 5.21 -11.48 -6.08
C TYR A 177 4.51 -12.28 -4.98
N VAL A 178 3.21 -12.05 -4.86
CA VAL A 178 2.27 -12.90 -4.12
C VAL A 178 1.19 -13.34 -5.08
N GLU A 179 0.93 -14.64 -5.14
CA GLU A 179 -0.06 -15.22 -6.02
C GLU A 179 -1.10 -16.01 -5.24
N ILE A 180 -2.36 -15.82 -5.60
CA ILE A 180 -3.51 -16.52 -5.05
C ILE A 180 -4.21 -17.22 -6.18
N SER A 181 -4.49 -18.53 -6.01
CA SER A 181 -5.31 -19.29 -6.93
C SER A 181 -6.50 -19.89 -6.21
N ALA A 182 -7.66 -19.86 -6.83
CA ALA A 182 -8.90 -20.40 -6.29
C ALA A 182 -9.87 -20.82 -7.39
N ASP A 183 -10.72 -21.77 -7.07
CA ASP A 183 -11.93 -22.03 -7.85
C ASP A 183 -13.02 -21.06 -7.40
N VAL A 184 -13.60 -20.29 -8.32
CA VAL A 184 -14.59 -19.26 -8.01
C VAL A 184 -15.93 -19.52 -8.70
N GLU A 185 -16.99 -19.10 -8.02
CA GLU A 185 -18.34 -19.08 -8.52
C GLU A 185 -18.89 -17.66 -8.41
N ASN A 186 -19.21 -17.02 -9.56
CA ASN A 186 -19.67 -15.63 -9.60
C ASN A 186 -18.65 -14.67 -8.94
N PHE A 187 -17.45 -14.58 -9.50
CA PHE A 187 -16.35 -13.80 -8.93
C PHE A 187 -16.74 -12.39 -8.53
N GLU A 188 -16.46 -12.06 -7.28
CA GLU A 188 -16.50 -10.69 -6.73
C GLU A 188 -15.20 -10.38 -6.03
N MET A 189 -14.60 -9.24 -6.35
CA MET A 189 -13.36 -8.82 -5.69
C MET A 189 -13.63 -8.44 -4.24
N GLY A 190 -12.98 -9.11 -3.32
CA GLY A 190 -12.98 -8.75 -1.90
C GLY A 190 -12.12 -7.53 -1.61
N MET A 191 -12.22 -7.03 -0.36
CA MET A 191 -11.35 -5.96 0.10
C MET A 191 -9.89 -6.45 0.10
N THR A 192 -9.04 -5.72 -0.58
CA THR A 192 -7.59 -5.93 -0.60
C THR A 192 -6.87 -4.75 0.02
N MET A 193 -5.88 -5.02 0.86
CA MET A 193 -5.06 -4.01 1.50
C MET A 193 -3.59 -4.38 1.36
N THR A 194 -2.77 -3.40 0.98
CA THR A 194 -1.32 -3.55 0.94
C THR A 194 -0.67 -2.51 1.86
N LEU A 195 0.31 -2.95 2.63
CA LEU A 195 1.14 -2.13 3.50
C LEU A 195 2.59 -2.28 3.10
N ALA A 196 3.27 -1.16 2.82
CA ALA A 196 4.72 -1.10 2.68
C ALA A 196 5.33 -0.56 3.96
N THR A 197 6.36 -1.20 4.50
CA THR A 197 7.07 -0.73 5.69
C THR A 197 8.57 -0.98 5.58
N THR A 198 9.35 -0.08 6.15
CA THR A 198 10.81 -0.22 6.29
C THR A 198 11.21 -0.72 7.69
N GLU A 199 10.26 -0.86 8.62
CA GLU A 199 10.51 -1.04 10.05
C GLU A 199 10.29 -2.45 10.60
N LEU A 200 9.90 -3.43 9.77
CA LEU A 200 9.62 -4.80 10.26
C LEU A 200 10.84 -5.49 10.90
N PHE A 201 12.03 -4.98 10.65
CA PHE A 201 13.30 -5.46 11.19
C PHE A 201 14.14 -4.36 11.84
N GLY A 202 13.50 -3.27 12.27
CA GLY A 202 14.14 -2.26 13.11
C GLY A 202 14.58 -2.83 14.45
N PRO A 203 15.60 -2.24 15.08
CA PRO A 203 16.15 -2.72 16.35
C PRO A 203 15.14 -2.64 17.49
#